data_1a9c4b81388e67b2ec46a721aad2fa5f
#
_entry.id   1a9c4b81388e67b2ec46a721aad2fa5f
#
_cell.length_a   1.000
_cell.length_b   1.000
_cell.length_c   1.000
_cell.angle_alpha   90.00
_cell.angle_beta   90.00
_cell.angle_gamma   90.00
#
_symmetry.space_group_name_H-M   'P 1'
#
loop_
_entity.id
_entity.type
_entity.pdbx_description
1 polymer ?
#
loop_
_entity_poly.entity_id
_entity_poly.type
_entity_poly.pdbx_seq_one_letter_code
_entity_poly.pdbx_strand_id
1 'polypeptide(L)'
;MNEMNKKNKKRQDIVENKKTQQESYQDLPQAIQDKLEWFQNQKLGIIFHWGLYAQAGVVESWQLSKEDDWARKHGAFRKDLKELRHDYWALNHEFNPVNFDPESWAKAAKYAGFRYMIFTTKHHDGFNMYDTKYSDYKITGKDSAFHNNPSADILKYVNEAFRKEGIAIGAYYSKADWHCPFYWEPGSDPRGRYASYDPVQKPELWQKFQKFVENQLVEICQNYGPIDILWLDAGWVNGGHHEFLPMEQIARKIWQIKADTLIVDRTIGGKYENYVTPEQQIPTIPPQKVWESNLTLAKNWGYVPNDQYKSFSEILDNIVKIISLGGNVILGVGPKPDGTLPQQALKLMEKLGDWLKVFGEAVYNTRGCPEYVNKNIFMTKKNSDYYLFYKSDEASHKISVNDLPVKSNTVLSLETGKSVLVNNSIINLPKTAFPYGVIEIKCDK
;
A
#
# COMPACT_ATOMS: atom_id res chain seq x y z
N MET A 1 11.27 21.09 -26.24
CA MET A 1 11.12 19.62 -26.35
C MET A 1 11.73 18.84 -25.15
N ASN A 2 12.71 19.40 -24.42
CA ASN A 2 13.41 18.66 -23.35
C ASN A 2 12.75 18.67 -21.95
N GLU A 3 11.94 19.66 -21.59
CA GLU A 3 11.32 19.71 -20.25
C GLU A 3 10.02 18.90 -20.16
N MET A 4 9.24 18.84 -21.23
CA MET A 4 8.06 17.98 -21.28
C MET A 4 8.40 16.49 -21.25
N ASN A 5 9.50 16.08 -21.90
CA ASN A 5 9.99 14.70 -21.84
C ASN A 5 10.55 14.33 -20.44
N LYS A 6 11.14 15.27 -19.71
CA LYS A 6 11.61 15.04 -18.33
C LYS A 6 10.48 14.91 -17.32
N LYS A 7 9.37 15.69 -17.49
CA LYS A 7 8.16 15.54 -16.67
C LYS A 7 7.42 14.23 -16.95
N ASN A 8 7.45 13.73 -18.19
CA ASN A 8 6.82 12.47 -18.56
C ASN A 8 7.57 11.24 -18.02
N LYS A 9 8.91 11.25 -18.00
CA LYS A 9 9.70 10.16 -17.37
C LYS A 9 9.44 10.03 -15.85
N LYS A 10 9.17 11.14 -15.16
CA LYS A 10 8.90 11.18 -13.70
C LYS A 10 7.58 10.52 -13.28
N ARG A 11 6.69 10.22 -14.25
CA ARG A 11 5.32 9.72 -14.00
C ARG A 11 5.06 8.39 -14.73
N GLN A 12 6.09 7.68 -15.17
CA GLN A 12 5.90 6.47 -15.97
C GLN A 12 5.10 5.42 -15.20
N ASP A 13 5.40 5.20 -13.92
CA ASP A 13 4.65 4.27 -13.06
C ASP A 13 3.19 4.72 -12.87
N ILE A 14 2.95 6.03 -12.74
CA ILE A 14 1.60 6.61 -12.67
C ILE A 14 0.85 6.46 -14.00
N VAL A 15 1.55 6.58 -15.13
CA VAL A 15 0.95 6.43 -16.47
C VAL A 15 0.61 4.97 -16.74
N GLU A 16 1.50 4.05 -16.42
CA GLU A 16 1.28 2.61 -16.54
C GLU A 16 0.13 2.16 -15.64
N ASN A 17 0.09 2.64 -14.40
CA ASN A 17 -0.98 2.40 -13.45
C ASN A 17 -2.35 2.87 -13.98
N LYS A 18 -2.41 3.97 -14.72
CA LYS A 18 -3.67 4.46 -15.33
C LYS A 18 -4.20 3.55 -16.44
N LYS A 19 -3.36 2.85 -17.16
CA LYS A 19 -3.78 1.96 -18.24
C LYS A 19 -4.60 0.79 -17.70
N THR A 20 -4.17 0.21 -16.59
CA THR A 20 -4.82 -0.97 -16.01
C THR A 20 -6.11 -0.64 -15.25
N GLN A 21 -6.32 0.61 -14.84
CA GLN A 21 -7.52 1.06 -14.14
C GLN A 21 -8.82 0.92 -14.95
N GLN A 22 -8.74 0.86 -16.28
CA GLN A 22 -9.90 0.73 -17.16
C GLN A 22 -10.17 -0.73 -17.58
N GLU A 23 -9.37 -1.68 -17.12
CA GLU A 23 -9.58 -3.09 -17.41
C GLU A 23 -10.73 -3.66 -16.59
N SER A 24 -11.51 -4.54 -17.22
CA SER A 24 -12.50 -5.38 -16.54
C SER A 24 -11.86 -6.69 -16.09
N TYR A 25 -12.55 -7.41 -15.18
CA TYR A 25 -12.11 -8.74 -14.79
C TYR A 25 -12.20 -9.72 -15.95
N GLN A 26 -11.18 -10.56 -16.04
CA GLN A 26 -11.22 -11.83 -16.77
C GLN A 26 -11.67 -12.94 -15.80
N ASP A 27 -11.83 -14.16 -16.31
CA ASP A 27 -12.21 -15.32 -15.50
C ASP A 27 -11.23 -15.54 -14.34
N LEU A 28 -11.70 -15.28 -13.12
CA LEU A 28 -10.99 -15.52 -11.89
C LEU A 28 -11.53 -16.77 -11.18
N PRO A 29 -10.70 -17.56 -10.49
CA PRO A 29 -11.17 -18.61 -9.61
C PRO A 29 -12.18 -18.09 -8.58
N GLN A 30 -13.19 -18.88 -8.22
CA GLN A 30 -14.22 -18.48 -7.26
C GLN A 30 -13.62 -18.02 -5.92
N ALA A 31 -12.59 -18.72 -5.42
CA ALA A 31 -11.91 -18.34 -4.19
C ALA A 31 -11.31 -16.92 -4.24
N ILE A 32 -10.83 -16.49 -5.42
CA ILE A 32 -10.31 -15.13 -5.61
C ILE A 32 -11.45 -14.11 -5.68
N GLN A 33 -12.57 -14.44 -6.33
CA GLN A 33 -13.75 -13.57 -6.36
C GLN A 33 -14.29 -13.34 -4.94
N ASP A 34 -14.44 -14.40 -4.15
CA ASP A 34 -14.89 -14.31 -2.76
C ASP A 34 -13.90 -13.52 -1.89
N LYS A 35 -12.60 -13.69 -2.13
CA LYS A 35 -11.56 -12.93 -1.43
C LYS A 35 -11.55 -11.45 -1.82
N LEU A 36 -11.86 -11.10 -3.05
CA LEU A 36 -12.03 -9.71 -3.48
C LEU A 36 -13.24 -9.04 -2.81
N GLU A 37 -14.34 -9.77 -2.64
CA GLU A 37 -15.49 -9.29 -1.88
C GLU A 37 -15.13 -9.06 -0.41
N TRP A 38 -14.40 -10.00 0.21
CA TRP A 38 -13.82 -9.83 1.53
C TRP A 38 -12.91 -8.61 1.59
N PHE A 39 -12.02 -8.41 0.60
CA PHE A 39 -11.09 -7.29 0.57
C PHE A 39 -11.80 -5.94 0.51
N GLN A 40 -12.85 -5.81 -0.31
CA GLN A 40 -13.68 -4.60 -0.35
C GLN A 40 -14.31 -4.24 0.99
N ASN A 41 -14.57 -5.24 1.84
CA ASN A 41 -15.13 -5.05 3.17
C ASN A 41 -14.11 -4.51 4.18
N GLN A 42 -12.80 -4.70 3.94
CA GLN A 42 -11.74 -4.28 4.87
C GLN A 42 -11.51 -2.78 4.89
N LYS A 43 -11.65 -2.08 3.77
CA LYS A 43 -11.53 -0.63 3.57
C LYS A 43 -10.16 -0.02 3.88
N LEU A 44 -9.56 -0.31 5.03
CA LEU A 44 -8.34 0.36 5.50
C LEU A 44 -7.21 -0.65 5.74
N GLY A 45 -6.09 -0.41 5.10
CA GLY A 45 -4.83 -1.11 5.27
C GLY A 45 -3.68 -0.20 5.68
N ILE A 46 -2.61 -0.80 6.17
CA ILE A 46 -1.34 -0.14 6.47
C ILE A 46 -0.23 -0.84 5.71
N ILE A 47 0.71 -0.06 5.14
CA ILE A 47 1.90 -0.62 4.50
C ILE A 47 3.15 -0.06 5.18
N PHE A 48 4.06 -0.95 5.54
CA PHE A 48 5.35 -0.59 6.12
C PHE A 48 6.44 -0.70 5.07
N HIS A 49 7.05 0.45 4.70
CA HIS A 49 8.24 0.49 3.87
C HIS A 49 9.47 0.57 4.76
N TRP A 50 10.17 -0.56 4.90
CA TRP A 50 11.32 -0.67 5.78
C TRP A 50 12.44 -1.54 5.20
N GLY A 51 13.66 -1.03 5.30
CA GLY A 51 14.86 -1.65 4.77
C GLY A 51 16.06 -0.73 4.97
N LEU A 52 17.15 -0.98 4.25
CA LEU A 52 18.41 -0.24 4.37
C LEU A 52 18.27 1.25 4.07
N TYR A 53 17.32 1.64 3.24
CA TYR A 53 17.02 3.05 2.95
C TYR A 53 16.58 3.84 4.21
N ALA A 54 16.02 3.18 5.21
CA ALA A 54 15.73 3.82 6.49
C ALA A 54 17.02 4.19 7.23
N GLN A 55 18.05 3.33 7.17
CA GLN A 55 19.39 3.59 7.73
C GLN A 55 20.08 4.74 6.99
N ALA A 56 19.98 4.75 5.67
CA ALA A 56 20.50 5.85 4.84
C ALA A 56 19.71 7.16 5.05
N GLY A 57 18.48 7.10 5.53
CA GLY A 57 17.59 8.26 5.67
C GLY A 57 17.17 8.86 4.35
N VAL A 58 16.96 8.05 3.31
CA VAL A 58 16.67 8.48 1.93
C VAL A 58 15.37 7.88 1.41
N VAL A 59 14.90 8.45 0.27
CA VAL A 59 13.71 7.97 -0.42
C VAL A 59 13.95 6.57 -0.97
N GLU A 60 13.50 5.56 -0.29
CA GLU A 60 13.62 4.12 -0.57
C GLU A 60 14.96 3.78 -1.29
N SER A 61 15.00 2.74 -2.10
CA SER A 61 16.21 2.33 -2.83
C SER A 61 16.49 3.11 -4.12
N TRP A 62 15.66 4.10 -4.48
CA TRP A 62 15.71 4.79 -5.77
C TRP A 62 17.03 5.50 -6.09
N GLN A 63 17.81 5.87 -5.07
CA GLN A 63 19.12 6.49 -5.28
C GLN A 63 20.14 5.58 -5.99
N LEU A 64 19.94 4.26 -5.96
CA LEU A 64 20.78 3.30 -6.65
C LEU A 64 20.63 3.32 -8.18
N SER A 65 19.47 3.73 -8.69
CA SER A 65 19.20 3.83 -10.12
C SER A 65 19.77 5.13 -10.71
N LYS A 66 20.61 5.03 -11.74
CA LYS A 66 21.25 6.18 -12.38
C LYS A 66 20.26 7.11 -13.05
N GLU A 67 19.24 6.55 -13.72
CA GLU A 67 18.20 7.33 -14.43
C GLU A 67 17.18 7.97 -13.47
N ASP A 68 17.07 7.47 -12.24
CA ASP A 68 16.19 8.03 -11.20
C ASP A 68 16.89 9.15 -10.42
N ASP A 69 17.52 10.08 -11.15
CA ASP A 69 18.29 11.20 -10.60
C ASP A 69 17.49 12.09 -9.63
N TRP A 70 16.14 12.10 -9.76
CA TRP A 70 15.23 12.82 -8.89
C TRP A 70 15.39 12.42 -7.42
N ALA A 71 15.71 11.15 -7.15
CA ALA A 71 15.88 10.63 -5.79
C ALA A 71 17.11 11.20 -5.08
N ARG A 72 18.08 11.74 -5.86
CA ARG A 72 19.32 12.34 -5.33
C ARG A 72 19.29 13.86 -5.28
N LYS A 73 18.29 14.52 -5.88
CA LYS A 73 18.23 16.00 -6.01
C LYS A 73 18.12 16.75 -4.68
N HIS A 74 17.48 16.12 -3.68
CA HIS A 74 17.18 16.75 -2.39
C HIS A 74 17.88 16.09 -1.21
N GLY A 75 19.01 15.41 -1.45
CA GLY A 75 19.79 14.74 -0.43
C GLY A 75 20.33 13.41 -0.94
N ALA A 76 21.46 13.45 -1.65
CA ALA A 76 22.16 12.24 -2.06
C ALA A 76 22.94 11.64 -0.88
N PHE A 77 22.81 10.33 -0.68
CA PHE A 77 23.55 9.58 0.34
C PHE A 77 25.06 9.71 0.14
N ARG A 78 25.51 9.66 -1.14
CA ARG A 78 26.84 10.02 -1.58
C ARG A 78 26.74 10.81 -2.89
N LYS A 79 27.75 11.62 -3.22
CA LYS A 79 27.77 12.42 -4.45
C LYS A 79 28.09 11.60 -5.68
N ASP A 80 29.10 10.74 -5.58
CA ASP A 80 29.46 9.78 -6.64
C ASP A 80 28.53 8.57 -6.60
N LEU A 81 28.01 8.14 -7.76
CA LEU A 81 27.04 7.05 -7.82
C LEU A 81 27.67 5.67 -7.53
N LYS A 82 28.92 5.47 -7.91
CA LYS A 82 29.61 4.20 -7.65
C LYS A 82 29.91 4.05 -6.16
N GLU A 83 30.38 5.11 -5.53
CA GLU A 83 30.55 5.20 -4.07
C GLU A 83 29.21 5.06 -3.36
N LEU A 84 28.14 5.71 -3.85
CA LEU A 84 26.79 5.59 -3.31
C LEU A 84 26.34 4.14 -3.29
N ARG A 85 26.45 3.43 -4.41
CA ARG A 85 26.05 2.02 -4.51
C ARG A 85 26.87 1.13 -3.58
N HIS A 86 28.18 1.32 -3.55
CA HIS A 86 29.07 0.57 -2.66
C HIS A 86 28.66 0.75 -1.19
N ASP A 87 28.54 1.99 -0.73
CA ASP A 87 28.26 2.31 0.67
C ASP A 87 26.83 1.94 1.06
N TYR A 88 25.85 2.10 0.11
CA TYR A 88 24.47 1.73 0.38
C TYR A 88 24.33 0.22 0.62
N TRP A 89 24.93 -0.61 -0.23
CA TRP A 89 24.87 -2.06 -0.03
C TRP A 89 25.63 -2.54 1.21
N ALA A 90 26.62 -1.77 1.68
CA ALA A 90 27.32 -2.04 2.93
C ALA A 90 26.51 -1.68 4.19
N LEU A 91 25.36 -0.97 4.06
CA LEU A 91 24.52 -0.59 5.19
C LEU A 91 23.94 -1.80 5.97
N ASN A 92 23.93 -3.00 5.39
CA ASN A 92 23.57 -4.22 6.12
C ASN A 92 24.51 -4.46 7.33
N HIS A 93 25.76 -4.00 7.29
CA HIS A 93 26.69 -4.08 8.43
C HIS A 93 26.35 -3.09 9.56
N GLU A 94 25.51 -2.10 9.31
CA GLU A 94 25.13 -1.05 10.26
C GLU A 94 23.65 -1.14 10.69
N PHE A 95 22.78 -1.68 9.81
CA PHE A 95 21.34 -1.75 10.05
C PHE A 95 21.04 -2.73 11.20
N ASN A 96 20.81 -2.16 12.37
CA ASN A 96 20.67 -2.90 13.63
C ASN A 96 19.46 -2.37 14.44
N PRO A 97 18.23 -2.78 14.08
CA PRO A 97 17.00 -2.27 14.70
C PRO A 97 16.76 -2.84 16.12
N VAL A 98 17.57 -2.44 17.07
CA VAL A 98 17.56 -2.96 18.46
C VAL A 98 16.27 -2.67 19.22
N ASN A 99 15.48 -1.68 18.78
CA ASN A 99 14.19 -1.32 19.39
C ASN A 99 13.01 -1.89 18.61
N PHE A 100 13.23 -2.87 17.72
CA PHE A 100 12.18 -3.51 16.98
C PHE A 100 11.19 -4.24 17.88
N ASP A 101 9.95 -3.76 17.91
CA ASP A 101 8.84 -4.32 18.67
C ASP A 101 7.60 -4.45 17.78
N PRO A 102 7.44 -5.58 17.07
CA PRO A 102 6.33 -5.80 16.16
C PRO A 102 4.97 -5.88 16.86
N GLU A 103 4.93 -6.26 18.15
CA GLU A 103 3.67 -6.26 18.90
C GLU A 103 3.15 -4.85 19.13
N SER A 104 4.04 -3.89 19.43
CA SER A 104 3.65 -2.48 19.55
C SER A 104 3.13 -1.91 18.23
N TRP A 105 3.74 -2.29 17.10
CA TRP A 105 3.26 -1.89 15.78
C TRP A 105 1.87 -2.45 15.50
N ALA A 106 1.66 -3.74 15.78
CA ALA A 106 0.38 -4.41 15.54
C ALA A 106 -0.74 -3.82 16.42
N LYS A 107 -0.47 -3.54 17.69
CA LYS A 107 -1.42 -2.88 18.61
C LYS A 107 -1.80 -1.48 18.13
N ALA A 108 -0.81 -0.68 17.70
CA ALA A 108 -1.05 0.66 17.16
C ALA A 108 -1.90 0.58 15.88
N ALA A 109 -1.60 -0.35 14.97
CA ALA A 109 -2.36 -0.58 13.75
C ALA A 109 -3.80 -1.05 14.04
N LYS A 110 -3.97 -1.94 15.03
CA LYS A 110 -5.30 -2.41 15.46
C LYS A 110 -6.13 -1.27 16.05
N TYR A 111 -5.53 -0.46 16.93
CA TYR A 111 -6.19 0.70 17.49
C TYR A 111 -6.62 1.70 16.42
N ALA A 112 -5.75 1.97 15.44
CA ALA A 112 -6.03 2.83 14.31
C ALA A 112 -7.13 2.29 13.36
N GLY A 113 -7.58 1.05 13.55
CA GLY A 113 -8.66 0.43 12.78
C GLY A 113 -8.21 -0.27 11.51
N PHE A 114 -6.91 -0.44 11.25
CA PHE A 114 -6.44 -1.16 10.07
C PHE A 114 -6.85 -2.64 10.12
N ARG A 115 -7.29 -3.17 8.98
CA ARG A 115 -7.82 -4.52 8.83
C ARG A 115 -6.86 -5.46 8.11
N TYR A 116 -5.93 -4.92 7.34
CA TYR A 116 -4.85 -5.66 6.69
C TYR A 116 -3.56 -4.84 6.73
N MET A 117 -2.46 -5.55 6.70
CA MET A 117 -1.11 -4.99 6.70
C MET A 117 -0.35 -5.53 5.48
N ILE A 118 0.49 -4.69 4.88
CA ILE A 118 1.47 -5.10 3.88
C ILE A 118 2.86 -4.72 4.38
N PHE A 119 3.81 -5.66 4.34
CA PHE A 119 5.18 -5.43 4.78
C PHE A 119 6.16 -5.62 3.62
N THR A 120 7.15 -4.70 3.46
CA THR A 120 8.21 -4.84 2.47
C THR A 120 9.14 -5.98 2.82
N THR A 121 8.93 -7.16 2.22
CA THR A 121 9.80 -8.31 2.41
C THR A 121 11.17 -8.08 1.81
N LYS A 122 11.20 -7.36 0.68
CA LYS A 122 12.38 -6.91 -0.05
C LYS A 122 11.99 -5.75 -0.96
N HIS A 123 12.75 -4.65 -0.96
CA HIS A 123 12.61 -3.56 -1.93
C HIS A 123 13.52 -3.79 -3.15
N HIS A 124 13.64 -2.83 -4.06
CA HIS A 124 14.44 -2.98 -5.30
C HIS A 124 15.94 -3.17 -5.04
N ASP A 125 16.44 -2.75 -3.87
CA ASP A 125 17.84 -2.93 -3.44
C ASP A 125 18.25 -4.38 -3.20
N GLY A 126 17.28 -5.29 -3.13
CA GLY A 126 17.54 -6.71 -2.96
C GLY A 126 17.80 -7.15 -1.50
N PHE A 127 17.75 -6.23 -0.52
CA PHE A 127 17.93 -6.60 0.88
C PHE A 127 16.68 -7.29 1.44
N ASN A 128 16.83 -8.54 1.85
CA ASN A 128 15.71 -9.36 2.32
C ASN A 128 15.52 -9.18 3.83
N MET A 129 14.33 -8.75 4.24
CA MET A 129 13.92 -8.56 5.63
C MET A 129 13.42 -9.89 6.27
N TYR A 130 13.83 -11.04 5.72
CA TYR A 130 13.43 -12.38 6.16
C TYR A 130 14.54 -13.39 5.85
N ASP A 131 14.42 -14.59 6.43
CA ASP A 131 15.40 -15.67 6.29
C ASP A 131 15.21 -16.47 4.99
N THR A 132 15.51 -15.83 3.85
CA THR A 132 15.46 -16.52 2.55
C THR A 132 16.64 -17.49 2.37
N LYS A 133 16.39 -18.61 1.67
CA LYS A 133 17.43 -19.55 1.24
C LYS A 133 18.08 -19.19 -0.10
N TYR A 134 17.54 -18.15 -0.77
CA TYR A 134 17.90 -17.84 -2.15
C TYR A 134 18.81 -16.61 -2.28
N SER A 135 19.14 -15.95 -1.17
CA SER A 135 20.06 -14.83 -1.12
C SER A 135 20.76 -14.79 0.24
N ASP A 136 22.06 -14.51 0.23
CA ASP A 136 22.82 -14.24 1.44
C ASP A 136 22.68 -12.77 1.89
N TYR A 137 22.19 -11.89 0.99
CA TYR A 137 21.92 -10.49 1.28
C TYR A 137 20.58 -10.33 2.00
N LYS A 138 20.60 -10.61 3.28
CA LYS A 138 19.42 -10.68 4.14
C LYS A 138 19.72 -10.27 5.57
N ILE A 139 18.68 -9.88 6.31
CA ILE A 139 18.77 -9.42 7.70
C ILE A 139 19.32 -10.50 8.66
N THR A 140 19.10 -11.78 8.34
CA THR A 140 19.61 -12.93 9.09
C THR A 140 20.98 -13.41 8.59
N GLY A 141 21.53 -12.77 7.54
CA GLY A 141 22.82 -13.11 6.96
C GLY A 141 23.98 -12.75 7.90
N LYS A 142 25.07 -13.50 7.83
CA LYS A 142 26.25 -13.32 8.72
C LYS A 142 26.84 -11.90 8.69
N ASP A 143 26.69 -11.23 7.54
CA ASP A 143 27.18 -9.87 7.33
C ASP A 143 26.20 -8.79 7.79
N SER A 144 25.02 -9.16 8.25
CA SER A 144 24.04 -8.22 8.82
C SER A 144 24.34 -7.95 10.28
N ALA A 145 24.32 -6.68 10.69
CA ALA A 145 24.50 -6.29 12.09
C ALA A 145 23.46 -6.91 13.04
N PHE A 146 22.25 -7.19 12.52
CA PHE A 146 21.14 -7.72 13.30
C PHE A 146 21.06 -9.25 13.34
N HIS A 147 21.93 -9.98 12.64
CA HIS A 147 21.82 -11.42 12.42
C HIS A 147 21.75 -12.28 13.69
N ASN A 148 22.40 -11.85 14.77
CA ASN A 148 22.40 -12.58 16.06
C ASN A 148 21.20 -12.24 16.97
N ASN A 149 20.33 -11.30 16.58
CA ASN A 149 19.15 -10.98 17.35
C ASN A 149 18.13 -12.12 17.24
N PRO A 150 17.49 -12.56 18.33
CA PRO A 150 16.44 -13.58 18.29
C PRO A 150 15.29 -13.24 17.32
N SER A 151 15.03 -11.94 17.09
CA SER A 151 14.01 -11.43 16.17
C SER A 151 14.55 -11.05 14.79
N ALA A 152 15.72 -11.56 14.40
CA ALA A 152 16.36 -11.19 13.14
C ALA A 152 15.52 -11.55 11.88
N ASP A 153 14.70 -12.58 11.93
CA ASP A 153 13.73 -12.88 10.89
C ASP A 153 12.50 -11.98 11.01
N ILE A 154 12.67 -10.71 10.62
CA ILE A 154 11.71 -9.62 10.87
C ILE A 154 10.33 -9.96 10.31
N LEU A 155 10.25 -10.47 9.08
CA LEU A 155 8.97 -10.82 8.45
C LEU A 155 8.17 -11.83 9.29
N LYS A 156 8.85 -12.80 9.87
CA LYS A 156 8.22 -13.79 10.75
C LYS A 156 7.52 -13.11 11.92
N TYR A 157 8.26 -12.29 12.66
CA TYR A 157 7.74 -11.65 13.87
C TYR A 157 6.69 -10.59 13.58
N VAL A 158 6.82 -9.83 12.49
CA VAL A 158 5.78 -8.90 12.04
C VAL A 158 4.49 -9.66 11.73
N ASN A 159 4.57 -10.71 10.92
CA ASN A 159 3.39 -11.47 10.54
C ASN A 159 2.71 -12.14 11.75
N GLU A 160 3.48 -12.70 12.68
CA GLU A 160 2.94 -13.30 13.92
C GLU A 160 2.22 -12.27 14.79
N ALA A 161 2.81 -11.09 15.00
CA ALA A 161 2.23 -10.02 15.80
C ALA A 161 0.91 -9.50 15.20
N PHE A 162 0.89 -9.26 13.89
CA PHE A 162 -0.31 -8.75 13.23
C PHE A 162 -1.44 -9.78 13.17
N ARG A 163 -1.13 -11.07 12.97
CA ARG A 163 -2.13 -12.15 13.06
C ARG A 163 -2.75 -12.25 14.44
N LYS A 164 -1.95 -12.11 15.50
CA LYS A 164 -2.42 -12.11 16.89
C LYS A 164 -3.47 -11.01 17.13
N GLU A 165 -3.34 -9.87 16.47
CA GLU A 165 -4.31 -8.78 16.52
C GLU A 165 -5.50 -8.96 15.54
N GLY A 166 -5.53 -10.05 14.78
CA GLY A 166 -6.59 -10.33 13.79
C GLY A 166 -6.51 -9.43 12.56
N ILE A 167 -5.32 -8.92 12.21
CA ILE A 167 -5.04 -8.14 11.02
C ILE A 167 -4.54 -9.09 9.93
N ALA A 168 -5.14 -9.00 8.73
CA ALA A 168 -4.75 -9.83 7.61
C ALA A 168 -3.35 -9.47 7.08
N ILE A 169 -2.64 -10.45 6.52
CA ILE A 169 -1.23 -10.34 6.17
C ILE A 169 -1.03 -10.19 4.67
N GLY A 170 -0.33 -9.12 4.31
CA GLY A 170 0.17 -8.89 2.97
C GLY A 170 1.70 -8.86 2.93
N ALA A 171 2.26 -9.37 1.86
CA ALA A 171 3.68 -9.34 1.56
C ALA A 171 3.93 -8.48 0.33
N TYR A 172 4.56 -7.33 0.50
CA TYR A 172 5.14 -6.58 -0.61
C TYR A 172 6.42 -7.27 -1.04
N TYR A 173 6.58 -7.45 -2.32
CA TYR A 173 7.77 -8.00 -2.94
C TYR A 173 8.11 -7.22 -4.21
N SER A 174 9.32 -6.68 -4.28
CA SER A 174 9.83 -6.12 -5.54
C SER A 174 10.20 -7.25 -6.50
N LYS A 175 9.61 -7.26 -7.69
CA LYS A 175 9.99 -8.18 -8.77
C LYS A 175 11.40 -7.89 -9.29
N ALA A 176 11.82 -6.61 -9.31
CA ALA A 176 13.20 -6.24 -9.59
C ALA A 176 14.08 -6.47 -8.36
N ASP A 177 15.34 -6.85 -8.59
CA ASP A 177 16.35 -7.03 -7.54
C ASP A 177 17.71 -6.56 -8.04
N TRP A 178 18.09 -5.36 -7.64
CA TRP A 178 19.32 -4.71 -8.10
C TRP A 178 20.60 -5.27 -7.48
N HIS A 179 20.47 -6.10 -6.44
CA HIS A 179 21.60 -6.83 -5.86
C HIS A 179 21.75 -8.25 -6.46
N CYS A 180 20.66 -8.78 -7.03
CA CYS A 180 20.69 -10.11 -7.63
C CYS A 180 21.62 -10.14 -8.86
N PRO A 181 22.65 -11.04 -8.91
CA PRO A 181 23.60 -11.12 -10.00
C PRO A 181 22.96 -11.55 -11.33
N PHE A 182 21.74 -12.05 -11.29
CA PHE A 182 20.95 -12.43 -12.47
C PHE A 182 20.09 -11.28 -13.00
N TYR A 183 19.99 -10.14 -12.30
CA TYR A 183 19.28 -8.95 -12.73
C TYR A 183 20.24 -7.81 -13.06
N TRP A 184 21.10 -7.43 -12.12
CA TRP A 184 22.25 -6.56 -12.36
C TRP A 184 23.54 -7.39 -12.30
N GLU A 185 24.08 -7.69 -13.48
CA GLU A 185 25.30 -8.51 -13.57
C GLU A 185 26.46 -7.87 -12.83
N PRO A 186 27.28 -8.64 -12.11
CA PRO A 186 28.50 -8.15 -11.49
C PRO A 186 29.42 -7.47 -12.51
N GLY A 187 29.91 -6.28 -12.16
CA GLY A 187 30.78 -5.50 -13.03
C GLY A 187 30.09 -4.71 -14.14
N SER A 188 28.76 -4.83 -14.29
CA SER A 188 27.98 -3.95 -15.16
C SER A 188 27.81 -2.55 -14.56
N ASP A 189 27.49 -1.54 -15.40
CA ASP A 189 27.03 -0.20 -14.96
C ASP A 189 25.58 0.02 -15.37
N PRO A 190 24.61 -0.49 -14.61
CA PRO A 190 23.19 -0.37 -14.92
C PRO A 190 22.78 1.11 -15.00
N ARG A 191 22.12 1.49 -16.11
CA ARG A 191 21.68 2.87 -16.33
C ARG A 191 20.41 3.19 -15.56
N GLY A 192 19.46 2.28 -15.59
CA GLY A 192 18.13 2.48 -15.02
C GLY A 192 17.73 1.33 -14.11
N ARG A 193 16.44 1.22 -13.92
CA ARG A 193 15.79 0.25 -13.03
C ARG A 193 15.65 -1.16 -13.62
N TYR A 194 15.96 -1.31 -14.92
CA TYR A 194 15.83 -2.56 -15.68
C TYR A 194 17.01 -3.50 -15.46
N ALA A 195 16.89 -4.73 -15.96
CA ALA A 195 18.01 -5.66 -16.03
C ALA A 195 19.22 -5.00 -16.73
N SER A 196 20.42 -5.33 -16.30
CA SER A 196 21.65 -4.74 -16.86
C SER A 196 21.98 -5.24 -18.28
N TYR A 197 21.11 -6.09 -18.83
CA TYR A 197 21.23 -6.74 -20.14
C TYR A 197 19.84 -6.90 -20.78
N ASP A 198 19.80 -7.21 -22.06
CA ASP A 198 18.56 -7.60 -22.74
C ASP A 198 18.26 -9.08 -22.48
N PRO A 199 17.13 -9.45 -21.83
CA PRO A 199 16.76 -10.83 -21.57
C PRO A 199 16.66 -11.73 -22.82
N VAL A 200 16.36 -11.14 -23.99
CA VAL A 200 16.35 -11.90 -25.27
C VAL A 200 17.75 -12.31 -25.70
N GLN A 201 18.75 -11.49 -25.40
CA GLN A 201 20.14 -11.80 -25.74
C GLN A 201 20.84 -12.73 -24.73
N LYS A 202 20.34 -12.76 -23.48
CA LYS A 202 20.87 -13.62 -22.40
C LYS A 202 19.73 -14.43 -21.75
N PRO A 203 19.04 -15.29 -22.49
CA PRO A 203 17.86 -16.01 -21.98
C PRO A 203 18.15 -16.93 -20.80
N GLU A 204 19.35 -17.56 -20.76
CA GLU A 204 19.73 -18.43 -19.64
C GLU A 204 19.89 -17.67 -18.33
N LEU A 205 20.42 -16.44 -18.40
CA LEU A 205 20.57 -15.59 -17.23
C LEU A 205 19.20 -15.12 -16.74
N TRP A 206 18.31 -14.74 -17.66
CA TRP A 206 16.95 -14.37 -17.34
C TRP A 206 16.14 -15.53 -16.73
N GLN A 207 16.30 -16.75 -17.22
CA GLN A 207 15.69 -17.94 -16.62
C GLN A 207 16.16 -18.17 -15.18
N LYS A 208 17.42 -17.93 -14.86
CA LYS A 208 17.91 -17.96 -13.47
C LYS A 208 17.21 -16.92 -12.60
N PHE A 209 17.04 -15.71 -13.13
CA PHE A 209 16.31 -14.66 -12.42
C PHE A 209 14.82 -15.01 -12.23
N GLN A 210 14.14 -15.50 -13.25
CA GLN A 210 12.76 -15.99 -13.14
C GLN A 210 12.62 -17.04 -12.04
N LYS A 211 13.57 -17.98 -11.99
CA LYS A 211 13.58 -19.04 -10.97
C LYS A 211 13.87 -18.51 -9.57
N PHE A 212 14.75 -17.52 -9.45
CA PHE A 212 15.02 -16.83 -8.19
C PHE A 212 13.74 -16.14 -7.66
N VAL A 213 13.05 -15.38 -8.49
CA VAL A 213 11.79 -14.70 -8.12
C VAL A 213 10.71 -15.72 -7.72
N GLU A 214 10.48 -16.75 -8.55
CA GLU A 214 9.51 -17.82 -8.24
C GLU A 214 9.81 -18.47 -6.90
N ASN A 215 11.05 -18.84 -6.65
CA ASN A 215 11.46 -19.51 -5.42
C ASN A 215 11.22 -18.65 -4.19
N GLN A 216 11.58 -17.36 -4.22
CA GLN A 216 11.34 -16.45 -3.10
C GLN A 216 9.85 -16.21 -2.84
N LEU A 217 9.03 -16.04 -3.88
CA LEU A 217 7.58 -15.86 -3.72
C LEU A 217 6.91 -17.10 -3.12
N VAL A 218 7.28 -18.28 -3.59
CA VAL A 218 6.79 -19.55 -3.03
C VAL A 218 7.26 -19.72 -1.59
N GLU A 219 8.53 -19.41 -1.29
CA GLU A 219 9.11 -19.48 0.07
C GLU A 219 8.35 -18.58 1.05
N ILE A 220 8.04 -17.33 0.66
CA ILE A 220 7.26 -16.40 1.48
C ILE A 220 5.88 -16.99 1.80
N CYS A 221 5.19 -17.52 0.80
CA CYS A 221 3.86 -18.10 1.02
C CYS A 221 3.88 -19.37 1.86
N GLN A 222 4.92 -20.22 1.73
CA GLN A 222 5.05 -21.47 2.48
C GLN A 222 5.47 -21.27 3.93
N ASN A 223 6.48 -20.39 4.16
CA ASN A 223 7.15 -20.29 5.45
C ASN A 223 6.60 -19.18 6.34
N TYR A 224 6.01 -18.14 5.73
CA TYR A 224 5.53 -16.94 6.43
C TYR A 224 4.00 -16.78 6.37
N GLY A 225 3.32 -17.76 5.77
CA GLY A 225 1.87 -17.77 5.58
C GLY A 225 1.07 -18.04 6.87
N PRO A 226 -0.27 -17.99 6.77
CA PRO A 226 -1.00 -17.70 5.55
C PRO A 226 -0.85 -16.25 5.08
N ILE A 227 -0.56 -16.06 3.79
CA ILE A 227 -0.51 -14.74 3.15
C ILE A 227 -1.85 -14.46 2.49
N ASP A 228 -2.48 -13.33 2.82
CA ASP A 228 -3.76 -12.92 2.23
C ASP A 228 -3.58 -12.14 0.94
N ILE A 229 -2.52 -11.32 0.87
CA ILE A 229 -2.24 -10.45 -0.26
C ILE A 229 -0.75 -10.57 -0.62
N LEU A 230 -0.45 -10.95 -1.85
CA LEU A 230 0.88 -10.90 -2.42
C LEU A 230 0.97 -9.68 -3.35
N TRP A 231 1.65 -8.65 -2.88
CA TRP A 231 1.70 -7.33 -3.50
C TRP A 231 3.02 -7.15 -4.26
N LEU A 232 2.98 -7.34 -5.59
CA LEU A 232 4.16 -7.38 -6.45
C LEU A 232 4.42 -6.01 -7.07
N ASP A 233 5.51 -5.40 -6.66
CA ASP A 233 5.94 -4.11 -7.19
C ASP A 233 6.96 -4.28 -8.33
N ALA A 234 7.47 -3.15 -8.86
CA ALA A 234 8.30 -3.07 -10.05
C ALA A 234 7.54 -3.43 -11.33
N GLY A 235 6.53 -2.62 -11.67
CA GLY A 235 5.71 -2.78 -12.87
C GLY A 235 6.48 -2.73 -14.19
N TRP A 236 7.72 -2.20 -14.19
CA TRP A 236 8.60 -2.24 -15.35
C TRP A 236 9.17 -3.63 -15.68
N VAL A 237 9.12 -4.58 -14.70
CA VAL A 237 9.46 -5.99 -14.96
C VAL A 237 8.28 -6.61 -15.70
N ASN A 238 8.26 -6.44 -17.02
CA ASN A 238 7.18 -6.84 -17.89
C ASN A 238 7.66 -7.18 -19.31
N GLY A 239 6.77 -7.72 -20.14
CA GLY A 239 7.05 -8.12 -21.51
C GLY A 239 7.46 -6.96 -22.44
N GLY A 240 7.08 -5.72 -22.13
CA GLY A 240 7.47 -4.54 -22.92
C GLY A 240 8.97 -4.22 -22.85
N HIS A 241 9.64 -4.73 -21.82
CA HIS A 241 11.10 -4.64 -21.64
C HIS A 241 11.81 -5.99 -21.81
N HIS A 242 11.11 -6.99 -22.39
CA HIS A 242 11.55 -8.38 -22.44
C HIS A 242 11.74 -9.04 -21.06
N GLU A 243 11.34 -8.37 -20.00
CA GLU A 243 11.46 -8.82 -18.61
C GLU A 243 10.21 -9.61 -18.19
N PHE A 244 9.94 -10.69 -18.90
CA PHE A 244 8.77 -11.51 -18.68
C PHE A 244 8.97 -12.48 -17.49
N LEU A 245 8.03 -12.46 -16.54
CA LEU A 245 7.92 -13.47 -15.47
C LEU A 245 6.78 -14.46 -15.77
N PRO A 246 6.97 -15.76 -15.49
CA PRO A 246 5.94 -16.79 -15.74
C PRO A 246 4.85 -16.75 -14.67
N MET A 247 4.07 -15.67 -14.62
CA MET A 247 3.09 -15.40 -13.57
C MET A 247 2.01 -16.48 -13.44
N GLU A 248 1.63 -17.14 -14.54
CA GLU A 248 0.68 -18.27 -14.46
C GLU A 248 1.25 -19.43 -13.64
N GLN A 249 2.52 -19.78 -13.85
CA GLN A 249 3.18 -20.84 -13.11
C GLN A 249 3.36 -20.46 -11.64
N ILE A 250 3.77 -19.21 -11.38
CA ILE A 250 3.96 -18.66 -10.03
C ILE A 250 2.62 -18.67 -9.29
N ALA A 251 1.57 -18.10 -9.88
CA ALA A 251 0.25 -18.02 -9.28
C ALA A 251 -0.33 -19.41 -8.97
N ARG A 252 -0.17 -20.37 -9.89
CA ARG A 252 -0.61 -21.76 -9.66
C ARG A 252 0.03 -22.38 -8.42
N LYS A 253 1.33 -22.19 -8.21
CA LYS A 253 2.04 -22.66 -7.01
C LYS A 253 1.56 -21.98 -5.74
N ILE A 254 1.35 -20.66 -5.79
CA ILE A 254 0.85 -19.89 -4.64
C ILE A 254 -0.57 -20.34 -4.28
N TRP A 255 -1.46 -20.51 -5.25
CA TRP A 255 -2.83 -20.94 -5.01
C TRP A 255 -2.95 -22.43 -4.59
N GLN A 256 -1.92 -23.25 -4.84
CA GLN A 256 -1.82 -24.59 -4.23
C GLN A 256 -1.51 -24.53 -2.73
N ILE A 257 -0.80 -23.48 -2.27
CA ILE A 257 -0.51 -23.27 -0.84
C ILE A 257 -1.73 -22.65 -0.15
N LYS A 258 -2.32 -21.60 -0.74
CA LYS A 258 -3.51 -20.92 -0.25
C LYS A 258 -4.33 -20.38 -1.43
N ALA A 259 -5.46 -21.05 -1.69
CA ALA A 259 -6.27 -20.85 -2.90
C ALA A 259 -6.86 -19.45 -3.07
N ASP A 260 -7.01 -18.70 -1.98
CA ASP A 260 -7.59 -17.36 -1.94
C ASP A 260 -6.57 -16.23 -1.76
N THR A 261 -5.26 -16.49 -1.90
CA THR A 261 -4.25 -15.43 -1.86
C THR A 261 -4.46 -14.47 -3.04
N LEU A 262 -4.75 -13.19 -2.74
CA LEU A 262 -4.80 -12.15 -3.76
C LEU A 262 -3.39 -11.89 -4.31
N ILE A 263 -3.24 -11.94 -5.62
CA ILE A 263 -2.01 -11.60 -6.32
C ILE A 263 -2.22 -10.23 -6.99
N VAL A 264 -1.36 -9.29 -6.68
CA VAL A 264 -1.44 -7.91 -7.16
C VAL A 264 -0.17 -7.61 -7.95
N ASP A 265 -0.15 -8.06 -9.22
CA ASP A 265 0.94 -7.79 -10.16
C ASP A 265 0.78 -6.36 -10.73
N ARG A 266 1.18 -5.40 -9.92
CA ARG A 266 0.90 -3.97 -10.10
C ARG A 266 1.31 -3.46 -11.47
N THR A 267 0.41 -2.70 -12.11
CA THR A 267 0.61 -1.99 -13.38
C THR A 267 0.86 -2.87 -14.61
N ILE A 268 0.73 -4.18 -14.45
CA ILE A 268 0.86 -5.14 -15.56
C ILE A 268 -0.48 -5.37 -16.25
N GLY A 269 -1.57 -5.32 -15.48
CA GLY A 269 -2.89 -5.65 -15.97
C GLY A 269 -3.19 -7.15 -16.00
N GLY A 270 -4.35 -7.48 -16.55
CA GLY A 270 -4.78 -8.86 -16.75
C GLY A 270 -5.16 -9.58 -15.46
N LYS A 271 -5.08 -10.91 -15.53
CA LYS A 271 -5.61 -11.84 -14.54
C LYS A 271 -4.92 -11.78 -13.16
N TYR A 272 -3.62 -11.48 -13.15
CA TYR A 272 -2.81 -11.51 -11.94
C TYR A 272 -2.68 -10.15 -11.25
N GLU A 273 -3.25 -9.09 -11.80
CA GLU A 273 -3.54 -7.86 -11.09
C GLU A 273 -4.98 -7.95 -10.55
N ASN A 274 -5.17 -8.74 -9.44
CA ASN A 274 -6.49 -9.02 -8.90
C ASN A 274 -7.23 -7.76 -8.45
N TYR A 275 -6.52 -6.72 -8.03
CA TYR A 275 -7.06 -5.37 -7.85
C TYR A 275 -6.05 -4.33 -8.30
N VAL A 276 -6.51 -3.16 -8.73
CA VAL A 276 -5.63 -2.09 -9.19
C VAL A 276 -5.27 -1.13 -8.06
N THR A 277 -4.10 -0.50 -8.18
CA THR A 277 -3.46 0.23 -7.08
C THR A 277 -3.04 1.64 -7.49
N PRO A 278 -3.98 2.60 -7.69
CA PRO A 278 -3.65 3.99 -7.93
C PRO A 278 -2.71 4.54 -6.86
N GLU A 279 -1.50 4.98 -7.26
CA GLU A 279 -0.48 5.41 -6.33
C GLU A 279 -0.45 6.94 -6.19
N GLN A 280 -0.45 7.44 -4.95
CA GLN A 280 -0.45 8.86 -4.58
C GLN A 280 -1.51 9.69 -5.34
N GLN A 281 -2.65 9.05 -5.66
CA GLN A 281 -3.75 9.70 -6.37
C GLN A 281 -5.10 9.08 -5.98
N ILE A 282 -6.14 9.89 -6.16
CA ILE A 282 -7.53 9.45 -6.07
C ILE A 282 -8.11 9.51 -7.49
N PRO A 283 -8.53 8.39 -8.09
CA PRO A 283 -9.14 8.40 -9.41
C PRO A 283 -10.37 9.30 -9.46
N THR A 284 -10.51 10.10 -10.52
CA THR A 284 -11.74 10.91 -10.76
C THR A 284 -12.89 10.04 -11.22
N ILE A 285 -12.58 8.96 -11.94
CA ILE A 285 -13.52 7.91 -12.35
C ILE A 285 -13.04 6.63 -11.66
N PRO A 286 -13.88 5.97 -10.86
CA PRO A 286 -13.52 4.73 -10.19
C PRO A 286 -13.08 3.67 -11.22
N PRO A 287 -12.02 2.90 -10.93
CA PRO A 287 -11.67 1.73 -11.71
C PRO A 287 -12.81 0.72 -11.79
N GLN A 288 -12.86 -0.07 -12.87
CA GLN A 288 -13.86 -1.14 -13.04
C GLN A 288 -13.55 -2.36 -12.16
N LYS A 289 -12.25 -2.64 -11.94
CA LYS A 289 -11.80 -3.65 -10.97
C LYS A 289 -11.90 -3.10 -9.55
N VAL A 290 -11.91 -3.97 -8.57
CA VAL A 290 -11.61 -3.62 -7.16
C VAL A 290 -10.31 -2.83 -7.12
N TRP A 291 -10.20 -1.85 -6.25
CA TRP A 291 -9.05 -0.96 -6.23
C TRP A 291 -8.71 -0.45 -4.82
N GLU A 292 -7.46 -0.07 -4.68
CA GLU A 292 -6.88 0.44 -3.46
C GLU A 292 -6.01 1.66 -3.77
N SER A 293 -6.36 2.84 -3.26
CA SER A 293 -5.44 3.97 -3.33
C SER A 293 -4.31 3.81 -2.31
N ASN A 294 -3.09 3.91 -2.82
CA ASN A 294 -1.88 3.82 -2.00
C ASN A 294 -1.41 5.23 -1.67
N LEU A 295 -1.51 5.61 -0.41
CA LEU A 295 -1.15 6.94 0.07
C LEU A 295 -0.15 6.82 1.23
N THR A 296 0.68 7.85 1.41
CA THR A 296 1.61 7.93 2.54
C THR A 296 1.05 8.82 3.65
N LEU A 297 1.39 8.53 4.91
CA LEU A 297 1.14 9.46 6.02
C LEU A 297 2.06 10.68 5.96
N ALA A 298 3.29 10.49 5.49
CA ALA A 298 4.27 11.53 5.25
C ALA A 298 4.46 11.78 3.75
N LYS A 299 5.51 12.49 3.36
CA LYS A 299 5.83 12.73 1.94
C LYS A 299 6.43 11.49 1.26
N ASN A 300 7.24 10.71 1.99
CA ASN A 300 7.94 9.52 1.49
C ASN A 300 7.31 8.23 2.02
N TRP A 301 7.55 7.10 1.34
CA TRP A 301 7.09 5.80 1.79
C TRP A 301 7.92 5.28 2.97
N GLY A 302 9.25 5.28 2.81
CA GLY A 302 10.20 4.91 3.85
C GLY A 302 10.50 6.08 4.80
N TYR A 303 11.25 5.80 5.85
CA TYR A 303 11.67 6.83 6.81
C TYR A 303 12.71 7.77 6.20
N VAL A 304 12.41 9.06 6.24
CA VAL A 304 13.34 10.14 5.94
C VAL A 304 13.37 11.09 7.15
N PRO A 305 14.56 11.50 7.65
CA PRO A 305 14.65 12.46 8.74
C PRO A 305 13.91 13.77 8.42
N ASN A 306 13.15 14.28 9.39
CA ASN A 306 12.38 15.52 9.27
C ASN A 306 11.35 15.53 8.13
N ASP A 307 10.79 14.38 7.77
CA ASP A 307 9.76 14.26 6.75
C ASP A 307 8.49 15.04 7.13
N GLN A 308 7.76 15.49 6.10
CA GLN A 308 6.54 16.25 6.26
C GLN A 308 5.33 15.32 6.29
N TYR A 309 4.65 15.30 7.43
CA TYR A 309 3.42 14.53 7.62
C TYR A 309 2.19 15.33 7.18
N LYS A 310 1.22 14.63 6.59
CA LYS A 310 -0.09 15.15 6.27
C LYS A 310 -0.84 15.53 7.55
N SER A 311 -1.74 16.52 7.46
CA SER A 311 -2.67 16.81 8.55
C SER A 311 -3.70 15.67 8.69
N PHE A 312 -4.26 15.50 9.89
CA PHE A 312 -5.31 14.51 10.11
C PHE A 312 -6.57 14.78 9.27
N SER A 313 -6.92 16.05 9.05
CA SER A 313 -8.03 16.44 8.17
C SER A 313 -7.77 15.99 6.73
N GLU A 314 -6.57 16.20 6.20
CA GLU A 314 -6.20 15.74 4.85
C GLU A 314 -6.26 14.21 4.70
N ILE A 315 -5.86 13.47 5.74
CA ILE A 315 -5.96 12.00 5.75
C ILE A 315 -7.42 11.57 5.70
N LEU A 316 -8.30 12.20 6.50
CA LEU A 316 -9.73 11.90 6.49
C LEU A 316 -10.40 12.32 5.18
N ASP A 317 -10.04 13.48 4.60
CA ASP A 317 -10.51 13.90 3.27
C ASP A 317 -10.25 12.81 2.22
N ASN A 318 -9.03 12.26 2.22
CA ASN A 318 -8.64 11.20 1.31
C ASN A 318 -9.43 9.91 1.57
N ILE A 319 -9.52 9.46 2.83
CA ILE A 319 -10.25 8.24 3.20
C ILE A 319 -11.71 8.35 2.78
N VAL A 320 -12.40 9.41 3.20
CA VAL A 320 -13.82 9.63 2.92
C VAL A 320 -14.08 9.65 1.43
N LYS A 321 -13.27 10.36 0.65
CA LYS A 321 -13.42 10.43 -0.80
C LYS A 321 -13.20 9.08 -1.47
N ILE A 322 -12.15 8.34 -1.10
CA ILE A 322 -11.83 7.03 -1.69
C ILE A 322 -12.91 6.00 -1.39
N ILE A 323 -13.35 5.89 -0.13
CA ILE A 323 -14.39 4.91 0.22
C ILE A 323 -15.75 5.26 -0.40
N SER A 324 -16.06 6.55 -0.57
CA SER A 324 -17.25 7.00 -1.28
C SER A 324 -17.20 6.69 -2.78
N LEU A 325 -16.00 6.64 -3.38
CA LEU A 325 -15.77 6.18 -4.74
C LEU A 325 -15.72 4.65 -4.87
N GLY A 326 -15.82 3.91 -3.76
CA GLY A 326 -15.87 2.44 -3.73
C GLY A 326 -14.49 1.77 -3.58
N GLY A 327 -13.41 2.53 -3.34
CA GLY A 327 -12.07 1.99 -3.14
C GLY A 327 -11.76 1.61 -1.70
N ASN A 328 -10.64 0.90 -1.55
CA ASN A 328 -9.92 0.75 -0.29
C ASN A 328 -8.79 1.79 -0.22
N VAL A 329 -8.28 2.03 0.99
CA VAL A 329 -7.13 2.91 1.25
C VAL A 329 -6.05 2.12 1.96
N ILE A 330 -4.81 2.21 1.49
CA ILE A 330 -3.65 1.78 2.26
C ILE A 330 -2.78 2.98 2.60
N LEU A 331 -2.40 3.11 3.88
CA LEU A 331 -1.59 4.20 4.39
C LEU A 331 -0.16 3.73 4.68
N GLY A 332 0.83 4.41 4.07
CA GLY A 332 2.24 4.08 4.20
C GLY A 332 2.88 4.71 5.43
N VAL A 333 3.66 3.90 6.14
CA VAL A 333 4.51 4.30 7.27
C VAL A 333 5.92 3.75 7.05
N GLY A 334 6.93 4.61 7.21
CA GLY A 334 8.34 4.21 7.23
C GLY A 334 8.84 4.07 8.67
N PRO A 335 9.10 2.86 9.16
CA PRO A 335 9.76 2.67 10.46
C PRO A 335 11.17 3.25 10.44
N LYS A 336 11.63 3.75 11.59
CA LYS A 336 12.99 4.27 11.77
C LYS A 336 14.03 3.14 11.70
N PRO A 337 15.31 3.48 11.46
CA PRO A 337 16.36 2.47 11.42
C PRO A 337 16.54 1.68 12.72
N ASP A 338 16.15 2.26 13.86
CA ASP A 338 16.20 1.61 15.18
C ASP A 338 15.03 0.62 15.42
N GLY A 339 14.06 0.55 14.51
CA GLY A 339 12.88 -0.32 14.63
C GLY A 339 11.66 0.34 15.28
N THR A 340 11.73 1.61 15.69
CA THR A 340 10.56 2.31 16.23
C THR A 340 9.73 2.97 15.13
N LEU A 341 8.42 3.12 15.35
CA LEU A 341 7.57 3.95 14.49
C LEU A 341 7.77 5.43 14.81
N PRO A 342 7.75 6.31 13.78
CA PRO A 342 7.80 7.75 14.01
C PRO A 342 6.63 8.24 14.88
N GLN A 343 6.93 9.12 15.84
CA GLN A 343 5.91 9.61 16.78
C GLN A 343 4.75 10.34 16.09
N GLN A 344 5.03 11.02 14.97
CA GLN A 344 4.00 11.69 14.18
C GLN A 344 3.04 10.69 13.53
N ALA A 345 3.56 9.55 13.02
CA ALA A 345 2.73 8.48 12.49
C ALA A 345 1.83 7.89 13.58
N LEU A 346 2.37 7.59 14.76
CA LEU A 346 1.62 7.06 15.91
C LEU A 346 0.48 8.00 16.33
N LYS A 347 0.73 9.32 16.39
CA LYS A 347 -0.32 10.30 16.71
C LYS A 347 -1.44 10.36 15.66
N LEU A 348 -1.09 10.22 14.37
CA LEU A 348 -2.10 10.18 13.30
C LEU A 348 -2.92 8.88 13.35
N MET A 349 -2.28 7.75 13.63
CA MET A 349 -2.92 6.46 13.84
C MET A 349 -3.88 6.49 15.04
N GLU A 350 -3.46 7.09 16.16
CA GLU A 350 -4.32 7.29 17.34
C GLU A 350 -5.58 8.10 17.01
N LYS A 351 -5.42 9.27 16.37
CA LYS A 351 -6.56 10.09 15.95
C LYS A 351 -7.50 9.36 15.00
N LEU A 352 -6.95 8.56 14.08
CA LEU A 352 -7.76 7.76 13.15
C LEU A 352 -8.56 6.70 13.91
N GLY A 353 -7.94 6.04 14.90
CA GLY A 353 -8.62 5.08 15.77
C GLY A 353 -9.76 5.71 16.57
N ASP A 354 -9.55 6.91 17.12
CA ASP A 354 -10.59 7.63 17.85
C ASP A 354 -11.79 7.99 16.97
N TRP A 355 -11.54 8.44 15.75
CA TRP A 355 -12.57 8.71 14.76
C TRP A 355 -13.33 7.44 14.36
N LEU A 356 -12.63 6.35 14.11
CA LEU A 356 -13.23 5.07 13.69
C LEU A 356 -13.99 4.34 14.81
N LYS A 357 -13.67 4.57 16.08
CA LYS A 357 -14.50 4.08 17.20
C LYS A 357 -15.92 4.63 17.14
N VAL A 358 -16.07 5.85 16.65
CA VAL A 358 -17.37 6.52 16.53
C VAL A 358 -18.04 6.22 15.19
N PHE A 359 -17.28 6.27 14.10
CA PHE A 359 -17.83 6.29 12.75
C PHE A 359 -17.48 5.04 11.91
N GLY A 360 -16.84 4.04 12.50
CA GLY A 360 -16.38 2.84 11.77
C GLY A 360 -17.50 2.03 11.12
N GLU A 361 -18.72 2.13 11.62
CA GLU A 361 -19.90 1.49 10.99
C GLU A 361 -20.15 2.01 9.58
N ALA A 362 -19.92 3.31 9.35
CA ALA A 362 -20.02 3.95 8.04
C ALA A 362 -18.87 3.61 7.09
N VAL A 363 -17.79 3.01 7.61
CA VAL A 363 -16.60 2.69 6.85
C VAL A 363 -16.57 1.21 6.43
N TYR A 364 -16.59 0.30 7.40
CA TYR A 364 -16.38 -1.12 7.16
C TYR A 364 -17.63 -1.86 6.68
N ASN A 365 -17.41 -2.86 5.79
CA ASN A 365 -18.50 -3.65 5.21
C ASN A 365 -19.51 -2.78 4.44
N THR A 366 -19.06 -1.68 3.86
CA THR A 366 -19.89 -0.75 3.07
C THR A 366 -19.51 -0.79 1.59
N ARG A 367 -20.33 -0.17 0.75
CA ARG A 367 -20.03 0.12 -0.66
C ARG A 367 -20.13 1.63 -0.87
N GLY A 368 -19.30 2.17 -1.77
CA GLY A 368 -19.33 3.58 -2.13
C GLY A 368 -20.55 3.96 -2.97
N CYS A 369 -20.80 5.26 -3.05
CA CYS A 369 -21.84 5.87 -3.91
C CYS A 369 -21.17 6.88 -4.85
N PRO A 370 -20.38 6.40 -5.85
CA PRO A 370 -19.53 7.25 -6.67
C PRO A 370 -20.29 8.30 -7.50
N GLU A 371 -21.54 8.04 -7.84
CA GLU A 371 -22.44 8.95 -8.59
C GLU A 371 -22.72 10.28 -7.87
N TYR A 372 -22.51 10.33 -6.54
CA TYR A 372 -22.72 11.53 -5.73
C TYR A 372 -21.45 12.34 -5.47
N VAL A 373 -20.29 11.73 -5.63
CA VAL A 373 -18.99 12.39 -5.33
C VAL A 373 -18.77 13.65 -6.18
N ASN A 374 -19.23 13.65 -7.44
CA ASN A 374 -19.14 14.83 -8.32
C ASN A 374 -19.99 16.02 -7.84
N LYS A 375 -20.96 15.78 -6.95
CA LYS A 375 -21.79 16.81 -6.30
C LYS A 375 -21.24 17.23 -4.93
N ASN A 376 -20.01 16.83 -4.60
CA ASN A 376 -19.39 16.98 -3.27
C ASN A 376 -20.18 16.31 -2.14
N ILE A 377 -20.96 15.26 -2.45
CA ILE A 377 -21.69 14.45 -1.49
C ILE A 377 -20.93 13.14 -1.33
N PHE A 378 -20.42 12.91 -0.13
CA PHE A 378 -19.62 11.74 0.20
C PHE A 378 -20.47 10.75 1.00
N MET A 379 -20.70 9.59 0.42
CA MET A 379 -21.56 8.57 1.04
C MET A 379 -21.03 7.17 0.83
N THR A 380 -21.37 6.34 1.81
CA THR A 380 -21.31 4.88 1.70
C THR A 380 -22.69 4.29 1.99
N LYS A 381 -22.91 3.05 1.57
CA LYS A 381 -24.13 2.30 1.88
C LYS A 381 -23.82 0.92 2.45
N LYS A 382 -24.71 0.44 3.33
CA LYS A 382 -24.69 -0.90 3.90
C LYS A 382 -26.12 -1.41 3.95
N ASN A 383 -26.41 -2.49 3.24
CA ASN A 383 -27.77 -2.96 3.00
C ASN A 383 -28.64 -1.87 2.35
N SER A 384 -29.73 -1.46 3.03
CA SER A 384 -30.62 -0.37 2.60
C SER A 384 -30.19 1.01 3.09
N ASP A 385 -29.34 1.09 4.12
CA ASP A 385 -29.02 2.33 4.81
C ASP A 385 -27.81 3.05 4.19
N TYR A 386 -27.84 4.38 4.24
CA TYR A 386 -26.79 5.23 3.72
C TYR A 386 -26.11 6.00 4.85
N TYR A 387 -24.79 6.19 4.71
CA TYR A 387 -23.98 6.97 5.64
C TYR A 387 -23.39 8.17 4.89
N LEU A 388 -23.79 9.37 5.31
CA LEU A 388 -23.33 10.61 4.72
C LEU A 388 -22.27 11.25 5.59
N PHE A 389 -21.11 11.51 4.99
CA PHE A 389 -19.98 12.18 5.61
C PHE A 389 -20.07 13.68 5.33
N TYR A 390 -19.81 14.51 6.34
CA TYR A 390 -19.81 15.97 6.23
C TYR A 390 -18.66 16.59 7.02
N LYS A 391 -18.08 17.68 6.47
CA LYS A 391 -17.02 18.41 7.15
C LYS A 391 -17.57 19.25 8.29
N SER A 392 -16.83 19.33 9.40
CA SER A 392 -17.22 20.11 10.58
C SER A 392 -17.16 21.64 10.37
N ASP A 393 -16.35 22.09 9.40
CA ASP A 393 -16.09 23.50 9.09
C ASP A 393 -16.91 24.07 7.92
N GLU A 394 -17.74 23.26 7.29
CA GLU A 394 -18.61 23.71 6.19
C GLU A 394 -19.66 24.71 6.69
N ALA A 395 -19.65 25.92 6.13
CA ALA A 395 -20.46 27.06 6.59
C ALA A 395 -21.98 26.84 6.45
N SER A 396 -22.44 25.88 5.65
CA SER A 396 -23.87 25.67 5.39
C SER A 396 -24.53 24.59 6.22
N HIS A 397 -23.82 23.70 6.88
CA HIS A 397 -24.35 22.58 7.69
C HIS A 397 -25.77 22.07 7.30
N LYS A 398 -26.12 22.18 5.99
CA LYS A 398 -27.43 21.87 5.45
C LYS A 398 -27.28 21.09 4.15
N ILE A 399 -27.99 19.98 4.05
CA ILE A 399 -28.05 19.17 2.83
C ILE A 399 -29.51 18.98 2.44
N SER A 400 -29.80 19.15 1.14
CA SER A 400 -31.13 18.87 0.62
C SER A 400 -31.34 17.36 0.49
N VAL A 401 -32.44 16.86 1.03
CA VAL A 401 -32.86 15.45 0.86
C VAL A 401 -33.09 15.13 -0.63
N ASN A 402 -33.43 16.12 -1.44
CA ASN A 402 -33.65 15.95 -2.88
C ASN A 402 -32.36 15.61 -3.65
N ASP A 403 -31.21 15.92 -3.07
CA ASP A 403 -29.89 15.58 -3.65
C ASP A 403 -29.42 14.17 -3.27
N LEU A 404 -30.16 13.48 -2.40
CA LEU A 404 -29.83 12.15 -1.88
C LEU A 404 -30.60 11.05 -2.63
N PRO A 405 -30.08 9.80 -2.61
CA PRO A 405 -30.70 8.66 -3.30
C PRO A 405 -32.02 8.20 -2.70
N VAL A 406 -32.36 8.70 -1.52
CA VAL A 406 -33.49 8.21 -0.73
C VAL A 406 -34.31 9.34 -0.13
N LYS A 407 -35.62 9.14 -0.07
CA LYS A 407 -36.56 9.95 0.69
C LYS A 407 -36.79 9.24 2.04
N SER A 408 -36.06 9.65 3.05
CA SER A 408 -36.22 9.10 4.41
C SER A 408 -36.48 10.22 5.40
N ASN A 409 -37.33 9.95 6.37
CA ASN A 409 -37.58 10.83 7.48
C ASN A 409 -36.76 10.46 8.73
N THR A 410 -36.06 9.34 8.70
CA THR A 410 -35.24 8.85 9.81
C THR A 410 -33.77 9.08 9.53
N VAL A 411 -33.26 10.16 10.12
CA VAL A 411 -31.83 10.53 10.04
C VAL A 411 -31.26 10.57 11.44
N LEU A 412 -30.16 9.87 11.67
CA LEU A 412 -29.47 9.76 12.96
C LEU A 412 -28.06 10.28 12.91
N SER A 413 -27.59 10.97 13.93
CA SER A 413 -26.17 11.27 14.12
C SER A 413 -25.47 10.03 14.66
N LEU A 414 -24.43 9.52 13.99
CA LEU A 414 -23.66 8.38 14.52
C LEU A 414 -22.87 8.75 15.78
N GLU A 415 -22.46 10.01 15.94
CA GLU A 415 -21.70 10.46 17.11
C GLU A 415 -22.56 10.46 18.39
N THR A 416 -23.86 10.80 18.28
CA THR A 416 -24.72 10.97 19.45
C THR A 416 -25.86 9.96 19.55
N GLY A 417 -26.13 9.21 18.48
CA GLY A 417 -27.30 8.33 18.38
C GLY A 417 -28.65 9.05 18.29
N LYS A 418 -28.64 10.39 18.26
CA LYS A 418 -29.86 11.20 18.28
C LYS A 418 -30.39 11.45 16.87
N SER A 419 -31.73 11.61 16.78
CA SER A 419 -32.39 12.04 15.55
C SER A 419 -31.89 13.41 15.10
N VAL A 420 -31.63 13.54 13.79
CA VAL A 420 -31.27 14.79 13.14
C VAL A 420 -32.51 15.42 12.55
N LEU A 421 -32.68 16.72 12.78
CA LEU A 421 -33.85 17.45 12.32
C LEU A 421 -33.85 17.60 10.80
N VAL A 422 -34.94 17.17 10.18
CA VAL A 422 -35.22 17.36 8.74
C VAL A 422 -36.42 18.29 8.60
N ASN A 423 -36.17 19.50 8.09
CA ASN A 423 -37.24 20.51 7.88
C ASN A 423 -37.27 20.90 6.40
N ASN A 424 -38.49 20.88 5.80
CA ASN A 424 -38.68 21.27 4.40
C ASN A 424 -37.67 20.63 3.44
N SER A 425 -37.44 19.32 3.57
CA SER A 425 -36.46 18.54 2.79
C SER A 425 -35.00 18.98 3.00
N ILE A 426 -34.67 19.65 4.10
CA ILE A 426 -33.32 20.06 4.47
C ILE A 426 -32.92 19.34 5.76
N ILE A 427 -31.78 18.63 5.69
CA ILE A 427 -31.11 18.03 6.84
C ILE A 427 -30.23 19.10 7.48
N ASN A 428 -30.43 19.40 8.76
CA ASN A 428 -29.55 20.28 9.51
C ASN A 428 -28.45 19.44 10.17
N LEU A 429 -27.24 19.51 9.61
CA LEU A 429 -26.12 18.70 10.07
C LEU A 429 -25.74 19.05 11.52
N PRO A 430 -25.54 18.05 12.40
CA PRO A 430 -25.14 18.31 13.78
C PRO A 430 -23.67 18.76 13.85
N LYS A 431 -23.33 19.45 14.94
CA LYS A 431 -21.91 19.73 15.24
C LYS A 431 -21.20 18.41 15.58
N THR A 432 -19.94 18.31 15.20
CA THR A 432 -19.07 17.18 15.53
C THR A 432 -17.74 17.68 16.12
N ALA A 433 -17.14 16.88 17.00
CA ALA A 433 -15.81 17.16 17.56
C ALA A 433 -14.66 16.77 16.62
N PHE A 434 -14.96 16.07 15.53
CA PHE A 434 -13.98 15.58 14.56
C PHE A 434 -13.97 16.43 13.27
N PRO A 435 -12.91 16.34 12.43
CA PRO A 435 -12.93 17.01 11.13
C PRO A 435 -14.06 16.57 10.20
N TYR A 436 -14.53 15.31 10.37
CA TYR A 436 -15.69 14.76 9.70
C TYR A 436 -16.67 14.17 10.70
N GLY A 437 -17.96 14.53 10.58
CA GLY A 437 -19.09 13.84 11.19
C GLY A 437 -19.77 12.93 10.18
N VAL A 438 -20.64 12.04 10.69
CA VAL A 438 -21.44 11.12 9.87
C VAL A 438 -22.86 11.07 10.38
N ILE A 439 -23.80 11.13 9.44
CA ILE A 439 -25.20 10.81 9.68
C ILE A 439 -25.59 9.52 8.97
N GLU A 440 -26.43 8.72 9.63
CA GLU A 440 -27.08 7.55 9.06
C GLU A 440 -28.46 7.95 8.54
N ILE A 441 -28.77 7.55 7.32
CA ILE A 441 -30.08 7.75 6.68
C ILE A 441 -30.70 6.37 6.50
N LYS A 442 -31.69 6.06 7.36
CA LYS A 442 -32.40 4.78 7.34
C LYS A 442 -33.45 4.78 6.25
N CYS A 443 -33.45 3.74 5.43
CA CYS A 443 -34.46 3.55 4.40
C CYS A 443 -35.50 2.58 4.91
N ASP A 444 -36.78 2.97 4.80
CA ASP A 444 -37.89 2.06 5.04
C ASP A 444 -37.75 0.84 4.13
N LYS A 445 -37.89 -0.35 4.73
CA LYS A 445 -37.80 -1.63 4.02
C LYS A 445 -38.96 -1.83 3.06
#